data_2d9458b30450c41953f7a532887aa7ee
#
_entry.id   2d9458b30450c41953f7a532887aa7ee
#
_cell.length_a   1.000
_cell.length_b   1.000
_cell.length_c   1.000
_cell.angle_alpha   90.00
_cell.angle_beta   90.00
_cell.angle_gamma   90.00
#
_symmetry.space_group_name_H-M   'P 1'
#
loop_
_entity.id
_entity.type
_entity.pdbx_description
1 polymer ?
#
loop_
_entity_poly.entity_id
_entity_poly.type
_entity_poly.pdbx_seq_one_letter_code
_entity_poly.pdbx_strand_id
1 'polypeptide(L)'
;MGNEPIMQAGQYLQSLLGYWWPFCRIMAVFSLAPMFSHKSLSIRARVLLAMALTVVLTAALPPTAPIDPLSMKGILTALEQIAMGLLLGVALMLVFTVFTLIGDIVSTQLGLSMAVFNDPMNGV
;
A
#
# COMPACT_ATOMS: atom_id res chain seq x y z
N MET A 1 30.20 -4.77 30.49
CA MET A 1 28.79 -5.08 30.85
C MET A 1 27.85 -3.91 30.60
N GLY A 2 28.28 -2.66 30.59
CA GLY A 2 27.40 -1.53 30.36
C GLY A 2 26.97 -1.31 28.88
N ASN A 3 27.59 -2.02 27.92
CA ASN A 3 27.36 -1.79 26.50
C ASN A 3 26.32 -2.74 25.89
N GLU A 4 25.91 -3.79 26.60
CA GLU A 4 24.96 -4.78 26.09
C GLU A 4 23.58 -4.16 25.77
N PRO A 5 22.95 -3.38 26.67
CA PRO A 5 21.64 -2.79 26.34
C PRO A 5 21.72 -1.77 25.22
N ILE A 6 22.86 -1.07 25.08
CA ILE A 6 23.08 -0.11 23.98
C ILE A 6 23.21 -0.86 22.65
N MET A 7 23.94 -1.97 22.62
CA MET A 7 24.06 -2.82 21.43
C MET A 7 22.73 -3.42 21.01
N GLN A 8 21.93 -3.90 21.99
CA GLN A 8 20.60 -4.41 21.72
C GLN A 8 19.68 -3.34 21.17
N ALA A 9 19.71 -2.14 21.75
CA ALA A 9 18.93 -1.00 21.24
C ALA A 9 19.33 -0.66 19.80
N GLY A 10 20.62 -0.68 19.49
CA GLY A 10 21.12 -0.46 18.14
C GLY A 10 20.61 -1.51 17.15
N GLN A 11 20.59 -2.78 17.54
CA GLN A 11 20.06 -3.86 16.72
C GLN A 11 18.57 -3.72 16.48
N TYR A 12 17.79 -3.35 17.50
CA TYR A 12 16.35 -3.09 17.35
C TYR A 12 16.10 -1.92 16.42
N LEU A 13 16.89 -0.85 16.53
CA LEU A 13 16.78 0.29 15.64
C LEU A 13 17.05 -0.10 14.18
N GLN A 14 18.11 -0.89 13.93
CA GLN A 14 18.41 -1.37 12.59
C GLN A 14 17.28 -2.23 12.03
N SER A 15 16.68 -3.08 12.85
CA SER A 15 15.55 -3.90 12.45
C SER A 15 14.35 -3.03 12.09
N LEU A 16 14.04 -2.01 12.90
CA LEU A 16 12.94 -1.08 12.64
C LEU A 16 13.19 -0.27 11.36
N LEU A 17 14.41 0.15 11.11
CA LEU A 17 14.77 0.86 9.88
C LEU A 17 14.61 -0.04 8.66
N GLY A 18 14.86 -1.34 8.80
CA GLY A 18 14.61 -2.31 7.74
C GLY A 18 13.13 -2.46 7.39
N TYR A 19 12.23 -2.23 8.35
CA TYR A 19 10.79 -2.24 8.10
C TYR A 19 10.29 -0.97 7.38
N TRP A 20 11.04 0.11 7.46
CA TRP A 20 10.66 1.40 6.89
C TRP A 20 10.51 1.35 5.36
N TRP A 21 11.43 0.68 4.67
CA TRP A 21 11.45 0.63 3.22
C TRP A 21 10.23 -0.09 2.63
N PRO A 22 9.90 -1.33 3.07
CA PRO A 22 8.67 -1.99 2.62
C PRO A 22 7.42 -1.22 3.03
N PHE A 23 7.42 -0.57 4.18
CA PHE A 23 6.30 0.24 4.64
C PHE A 23 6.01 1.40 3.70
N CYS A 24 7.04 2.13 3.26
CA CYS A 24 6.90 3.21 2.28
C CYS A 24 6.31 2.71 0.97
N ARG A 25 6.79 1.56 0.49
CA ARG A 25 6.28 0.93 -0.73
C ARG A 25 4.80 0.57 -0.61
N ILE A 26 4.42 -0.07 0.47
CA ILE A 26 3.04 -0.51 0.70
C ILE A 26 2.10 0.68 0.85
N MET A 27 2.52 1.73 1.58
CA MET A 27 1.72 2.94 1.70
C MET A 27 1.51 3.63 0.35
N ALA A 28 2.54 3.65 -0.50
CA ALA A 28 2.42 4.20 -1.84
C ALA A 28 1.43 3.41 -2.70
N VAL A 29 1.47 2.07 -2.63
CA VAL A 29 0.51 1.21 -3.31
C VAL A 29 -0.92 1.50 -2.82
N PHE A 30 -1.10 1.59 -1.50
CA PHE A 30 -2.42 1.82 -0.92
C PHE A 30 -2.99 3.19 -1.26
N SER A 31 -2.13 4.18 -1.48
CA SER A 31 -2.61 5.51 -1.85
C SER A 31 -3.25 5.54 -3.24
N LEU A 32 -2.81 4.66 -4.14
CA LEU A 32 -3.34 4.59 -5.50
C LEU A 32 -4.33 3.44 -5.72
N ALA A 33 -4.26 2.39 -4.92
CA ALA A 33 -5.16 1.25 -5.08
C ALA A 33 -6.60 1.66 -4.80
N PRO A 34 -7.53 1.43 -5.73
CA PRO A 34 -8.90 1.94 -5.59
C PRO A 34 -9.66 1.34 -4.42
N MET A 35 -9.31 0.12 -4.00
CA MET A 35 -9.94 -0.50 -2.82
C MET A 35 -9.55 0.22 -1.54
N PHE A 36 -8.34 0.74 -1.45
CA PHE A 36 -7.79 1.33 -0.24
C PHE A 36 -7.83 2.85 -0.23
N SER A 37 -8.03 3.47 -1.40
CA SER A 37 -8.16 4.92 -1.50
C SER A 37 -9.58 5.41 -1.28
N HIS A 38 -10.55 4.51 -1.19
CA HIS A 38 -11.96 4.87 -0.99
C HIS A 38 -12.17 5.51 0.39
N LYS A 39 -13.08 6.47 0.45
CA LYS A 39 -13.37 7.21 1.68
C LYS A 39 -13.88 6.34 2.83
N SER A 40 -14.39 5.15 2.51
CA SER A 40 -14.88 4.22 3.53
C SER A 40 -13.77 3.64 4.39
N LEU A 41 -12.52 3.63 3.89
CA LEU A 41 -11.38 3.14 4.66
C LEU A 41 -10.70 4.29 5.37
N SER A 42 -10.71 4.27 6.71
CA SER A 42 -10.05 5.29 7.50
C SER A 42 -8.52 5.20 7.33
N ILE A 43 -7.84 6.34 7.52
CA ILE A 43 -6.38 6.39 7.46
C ILE A 43 -5.77 5.43 8.50
N ARG A 44 -6.41 5.30 9.66
CA ARG A 44 -5.94 4.40 10.72
C ARG A 44 -5.95 2.94 10.27
N ALA A 45 -7.03 2.49 9.64
CA ALA A 45 -7.14 1.13 9.13
C ALA A 45 -6.09 0.88 8.04
N ARG A 46 -5.87 1.86 7.17
CA ARG A 46 -4.86 1.78 6.10
C ARG A 46 -3.45 1.63 6.66
N VAL A 47 -3.10 2.45 7.65
CA VAL A 47 -1.79 2.40 8.31
C VAL A 47 -1.60 1.06 9.03
N LEU A 48 -2.59 0.61 9.78
CA LEU A 48 -2.51 -0.67 10.48
C LEU A 48 -2.34 -1.84 9.52
N LEU A 49 -3.08 -1.84 8.42
CA LEU A 49 -2.96 -2.87 7.39
C LEU A 49 -1.59 -2.83 6.72
N ALA A 50 -1.08 -1.64 6.43
CA ALA A 50 0.26 -1.46 5.87
C ALA A 50 1.33 -1.98 6.82
N MET A 51 1.22 -1.71 8.11
CA MET A 51 2.16 -2.22 9.11
C MET A 51 2.12 -3.74 9.20
N ALA A 52 0.92 -4.33 9.21
CA ALA A 52 0.76 -5.78 9.25
C ALA A 52 1.39 -6.44 8.03
N LEU A 53 1.12 -5.92 6.83
CA LEU A 53 1.72 -6.43 5.59
C LEU A 53 3.23 -6.24 5.56
N THR A 54 3.73 -5.13 6.10
CA THR A 54 5.17 -4.87 6.18
C THR A 54 5.85 -5.95 7.03
N VAL A 55 5.28 -6.28 8.19
CA VAL A 55 5.82 -7.32 9.07
C VAL A 55 5.86 -8.66 8.36
N VAL A 56 4.77 -9.04 7.70
CA VAL A 56 4.69 -10.31 6.96
C VAL A 56 5.71 -10.37 5.83
N LEU A 57 5.79 -9.31 5.04
CA LEU A 57 6.71 -9.25 3.90
C LEU A 57 8.17 -9.25 4.36
N THR A 58 8.49 -8.54 5.42
CA THR A 58 9.86 -8.49 5.95
C THR A 58 10.29 -9.85 6.48
N ALA A 59 9.37 -10.61 7.06
CA ALA A 59 9.64 -11.97 7.52
C ALA A 59 9.91 -12.93 6.34
N ALA A 60 9.28 -12.68 5.19
CA ALA A 60 9.43 -13.52 3.99
C ALA A 60 10.62 -13.13 3.12
N LEU A 61 11.07 -11.87 3.19
CA LEU A 61 12.16 -11.36 2.36
C LEU A 61 13.49 -11.42 3.11
N PRO A 62 14.62 -11.58 2.39
CA PRO A 62 15.94 -11.55 3.03
C PRO A 62 16.22 -10.16 3.63
N PRO A 63 17.02 -10.10 4.69
CA PRO A 63 17.34 -8.82 5.32
C PRO A 63 18.10 -7.91 4.35
N THR A 64 17.67 -6.66 4.27
CA THR A 64 18.33 -5.65 3.46
C THR A 64 19.46 -4.99 4.23
N ALA A 65 20.46 -4.49 3.50
CA ALA A 65 21.56 -3.76 4.12
C ALA A 65 21.03 -2.54 4.87
N PRO A 66 21.57 -2.25 6.07
CA PRO A 66 21.12 -1.08 6.83
C PRO A 66 21.51 0.21 6.09
N ILE A 67 20.52 1.01 5.76
CA ILE A 67 20.69 2.31 5.14
C ILE A 67 20.10 3.35 6.09
N ASP A 68 20.88 4.40 6.38
CA ASP A 68 20.40 5.49 7.22
C ASP A 68 19.33 6.28 6.45
N PRO A 69 18.06 6.35 6.96
CA PRO A 69 17.00 7.05 6.26
C PRO A 69 17.21 8.56 6.17
N LEU A 70 18.06 9.13 7.02
CA LEU A 70 18.36 10.56 7.02
C LEU A 70 19.53 10.91 6.11
N SER A 71 20.24 9.92 5.58
CA SER A 71 21.35 10.16 4.64
C SER A 71 20.81 10.44 3.24
N MET A 72 21.65 11.03 2.40
CA MET A 72 21.32 11.27 0.98
C MET A 72 20.94 9.95 0.29
N LYS A 73 21.69 8.90 0.56
CA LYS A 73 21.41 7.56 0.02
C LYS A 73 20.08 7.02 0.53
N GLY A 74 19.74 7.28 1.79
CA GLY A 74 18.46 6.89 2.38
C GLY A 74 17.28 7.61 1.73
N ILE A 75 17.42 8.92 1.48
CA ILE A 75 16.38 9.71 0.79
C ILE A 75 16.16 9.20 -0.64
N LEU A 76 17.23 8.92 -1.36
CA LEU A 76 17.14 8.37 -2.72
C LEU A 76 16.47 7.00 -2.71
N THR A 77 16.82 6.15 -1.74
CA THR A 77 16.20 4.82 -1.59
C THR A 77 14.71 4.94 -1.26
N ALA A 78 14.33 5.90 -0.41
CA ALA A 78 12.93 6.14 -0.07
C ALA A 78 12.14 6.58 -1.32
N LEU A 79 12.68 7.48 -2.11
CA LEU A 79 12.06 7.90 -3.37
C LEU A 79 11.90 6.73 -4.33
N GLU A 80 12.91 5.88 -4.45
CA GLU A 80 12.87 4.68 -5.27
C GLU A 80 11.76 3.73 -4.79
N GLN A 81 11.64 3.49 -3.49
CA GLN A 81 10.61 2.64 -2.94
C GLN A 81 9.21 3.21 -3.19
N ILE A 82 9.04 4.50 -3.00
CA ILE A 82 7.78 5.18 -3.28
C ILE A 82 7.43 5.08 -4.77
N ALA A 83 8.40 5.29 -5.64
CA ALA A 83 8.19 5.16 -7.09
C ALA A 83 7.74 3.75 -7.48
N MET A 84 8.40 2.72 -6.93
CA MET A 84 8.00 1.33 -7.17
C MET A 84 6.59 1.04 -6.66
N GLY A 85 6.26 1.55 -5.47
CA GLY A 85 4.93 1.43 -4.89
C GLY A 85 3.86 2.10 -5.75
N LEU A 86 4.15 3.30 -6.26
CA LEU A 86 3.24 4.01 -7.15
C LEU A 86 3.02 3.26 -8.47
N LEU A 87 4.09 2.70 -9.04
CA LEU A 87 3.96 1.89 -10.26
C LEU A 87 3.09 0.67 -10.03
N LEU A 88 3.29 -0.03 -8.91
CA LEU A 88 2.44 -1.17 -8.54
C LEU A 88 1.00 -0.73 -8.30
N GLY A 89 0.80 0.40 -7.65
CA GLY A 89 -0.53 0.98 -7.41
C GLY A 89 -1.25 1.31 -8.71
N VAL A 90 -0.55 1.91 -9.68
CA VAL A 90 -1.11 2.20 -10.99
C VAL A 90 -1.47 0.90 -11.72
N ALA A 91 -0.61 -0.11 -11.66
CA ALA A 91 -0.90 -1.41 -12.27
C ALA A 91 -2.17 -2.04 -11.68
N LEU A 92 -2.32 -2.01 -10.36
CA LEU A 92 -3.53 -2.48 -9.69
C LEU A 92 -4.75 -1.66 -10.10
N MET A 93 -4.60 -0.34 -10.17
CA MET A 93 -5.67 0.56 -10.59
C MET A 93 -6.16 0.21 -12.00
N LEU A 94 -5.24 -0.05 -12.94
CA LEU A 94 -5.59 -0.45 -14.30
C LEU A 94 -6.34 -1.77 -14.31
N VAL A 95 -5.88 -2.76 -13.54
CA VAL A 95 -6.56 -4.05 -13.44
C VAL A 95 -7.99 -3.88 -12.91
N PHE A 96 -8.17 -3.14 -11.83
CA PHE A 96 -9.50 -2.89 -11.27
C PHE A 96 -10.39 -2.10 -12.24
N THR A 97 -9.83 -1.15 -12.97
CA THR A 97 -10.56 -0.38 -13.97
C THR A 97 -11.07 -1.30 -15.08
N VAL A 98 -10.26 -2.23 -15.57
CA VAL A 98 -10.67 -3.21 -16.57
C VAL A 98 -11.84 -4.06 -16.06
N PHE A 99 -11.76 -4.57 -14.84
CA PHE A 99 -12.84 -5.35 -14.23
C PHE A 99 -14.12 -4.51 -14.08
N THR A 100 -14.00 -3.26 -13.68
CA THR A 100 -15.13 -2.34 -13.57
C THR A 100 -15.80 -2.11 -14.92
N LEU A 101 -15.01 -1.88 -15.98
CA LEU A 101 -15.54 -1.71 -17.33
C LEU A 101 -16.27 -2.96 -17.82
N ILE A 102 -15.71 -4.14 -17.57
CA ILE A 102 -16.36 -5.39 -17.92
C ILE A 102 -17.70 -5.53 -17.18
N GLY A 103 -17.72 -5.21 -15.88
CA GLY A 103 -18.93 -5.21 -15.09
C GLY A 103 -20.00 -4.27 -15.64
N ASP A 104 -19.62 -3.06 -16.02
CA ASP A 104 -20.52 -2.07 -16.60
C ASP A 104 -21.09 -2.54 -17.93
N ILE A 105 -20.25 -3.11 -18.80
CA ILE A 105 -20.70 -3.64 -20.10
C ILE A 105 -21.71 -4.78 -19.88
N VAL A 106 -21.41 -5.70 -18.99
CA VAL A 106 -22.30 -6.83 -18.68
C VAL A 106 -23.61 -6.30 -18.08
N SER A 107 -23.57 -5.35 -17.18
CA SER A 107 -24.76 -4.73 -16.58
C SER A 107 -25.63 -4.08 -17.64
N THR A 108 -25.02 -3.37 -18.58
CA THR A 108 -25.73 -2.71 -19.66
C THR A 108 -26.40 -3.74 -20.58
N GLN A 109 -25.69 -4.80 -20.94
CA GLN A 109 -26.23 -5.85 -21.78
C GLN A 109 -27.38 -6.62 -21.12
N LEU A 110 -27.30 -6.80 -19.81
CA LEU A 110 -28.35 -7.47 -19.04
C LEU A 110 -29.53 -6.54 -18.72
N GLY A 111 -29.41 -5.24 -19.02
CA GLY A 111 -30.44 -4.26 -18.74
C GLY A 111 -30.52 -3.84 -17.28
N LEU A 112 -29.57 -4.23 -16.44
CA LEU A 112 -29.57 -3.86 -15.03
C LEU A 112 -29.38 -2.37 -14.81
N SER A 113 -28.62 -1.71 -15.67
CA SER A 113 -28.43 -0.27 -15.64
C SER A 113 -29.71 0.49 -15.94
N MET A 114 -30.61 -0.07 -16.74
CA MET A 114 -31.93 0.51 -17.03
C MET A 114 -32.82 0.49 -15.80
N ALA A 115 -32.73 -0.53 -14.95
CA ALA A 115 -33.47 -0.59 -13.70
C ALA A 115 -33.07 0.53 -12.75
N VAL A 116 -31.79 0.88 -12.71
CA VAL A 116 -31.27 2.01 -11.92
C VAL A 116 -31.81 3.35 -12.46
N PHE A 117 -31.92 3.49 -13.78
CA PHE A 117 -32.49 4.69 -14.41
C PHE A 117 -33.98 4.84 -14.16
N ASN A 118 -34.72 3.72 -14.16
CA ASN A 118 -36.17 3.73 -13.96
C ASN A 118 -36.58 3.99 -12.51
N ASP A 119 -35.67 3.88 -11.56
CA ASP A 119 -35.92 4.16 -10.14
C ASP A 119 -34.91 5.17 -9.62
N PRO A 120 -35.06 6.47 -9.96
CA PRO A 120 -34.08 7.49 -9.56
C PRO A 120 -34.06 7.74 -8.05
N MET A 121 -35.08 7.30 -7.31
CA MET A 121 -35.14 7.44 -5.85
C MET A 121 -34.19 6.47 -5.15
N ASN A 122 -34.01 5.28 -5.72
CA ASN A 122 -33.19 4.20 -5.13
C ASN A 122 -31.97 3.87 -5.97
N GLY A 123 -31.83 4.47 -7.15
CA GLY A 123 -30.78 4.14 -8.11
C GLY A 123 -29.51 4.96 -7.98
N VAL A 124 -29.31 5.65 -6.88
CA VAL A 124 -28.14 6.52 -6.69
C VAL A 124 -26.91 5.75 -6.22
#